data_e8b969b93f230100af315be09f8de321
#
_entry.id   e8b969b93f230100af315be09f8de321
#
_cell.length_a   1.000
_cell.length_b   1.000
_cell.length_c   1.000
_cell.angle_alpha   90.00
_cell.angle_beta   90.00
_cell.angle_gamma   90.00
#
_symmetry.space_group_name_H-M   'P 1'
#
loop_
_entity.id
_entity.type
_entity.pdbx_description
1 polymer ?
#
loop_
_entity_poly.entity_id
_entity_poly.type
_entity_poly.pdbx_seq_one_letter_code
_entity_poly.pdbx_strand_id
1 'polypeptide(L)'
;MFNRLFTFVAAAVVLGLAWNSFGEASEGLPRASWTPVGGETTIPYGWVDFCGRHAEECTLGKLAPVDVHLTRQVWKTLNQINGFANNAIQPISNFDHWGTTLDHWDYPVDGKGDCKIYALFKRKLLIERGFPRQALLMTIVRDLNGEGHAVLTVKTDRGDFVLDNLSPDIRPWSATGYQFFKRQAQDDPNVWLSLGGATGAAPAEAGSGH
;
A
#
# COMPACT_ATOMS: atom_id res chain seq x y z
N MET A 1 3.74 -78.34 -46.85
CA MET A 1 3.15 -77.00 -46.92
C MET A 1 2.95 -76.54 -45.50
N PHE A 2 3.91 -75.76 -44.98
CA PHE A 2 3.85 -75.22 -43.59
C PHE A 2 3.51 -73.75 -43.65
N ASN A 3 2.34 -73.36 -43.10
CA ASN A 3 1.87 -72.02 -42.98
C ASN A 3 2.34 -71.50 -41.61
N ARG A 4 3.23 -70.50 -41.59
CA ARG A 4 3.66 -69.81 -40.36
C ARG A 4 2.81 -68.56 -40.17
N LEU A 5 1.98 -68.56 -39.13
CA LEU A 5 1.28 -67.39 -38.64
C LEU A 5 2.29 -66.48 -37.87
N PHE A 6 2.44 -65.28 -38.35
CA PHE A 6 3.17 -64.21 -37.57
C PHE A 6 2.16 -63.41 -36.73
N THR A 7 2.31 -63.52 -35.42
CA THR A 7 1.54 -62.76 -34.48
C THR A 7 2.27 -61.46 -34.22
N PHE A 8 1.70 -60.33 -34.63
CA PHE A 8 2.22 -59.01 -34.27
C PHE A 8 1.70 -58.60 -32.87
N VAL A 9 2.61 -58.44 -31.92
CA VAL A 9 2.33 -57.85 -30.61
C VAL A 9 2.49 -56.33 -30.75
N ALA A 10 1.39 -55.62 -30.70
CA ALA A 10 1.42 -54.15 -30.64
C ALA A 10 1.69 -53.71 -29.20
N ALA A 11 2.87 -53.14 -28.95
CA ALA A 11 3.20 -52.50 -27.68
C ALA A 11 2.60 -51.07 -27.67
N ALA A 12 1.58 -50.85 -26.86
CA ALA A 12 1.05 -49.54 -26.62
C ALA A 12 1.96 -48.78 -25.64
N VAL A 13 2.68 -47.78 -26.13
CA VAL A 13 3.45 -46.86 -25.30
C VAL A 13 2.48 -45.82 -24.76
N VAL A 14 2.14 -45.92 -23.48
CA VAL A 14 1.39 -44.87 -22.75
C VAL A 14 2.36 -43.76 -22.36
N LEU A 15 2.37 -42.66 -23.12
CA LEU A 15 3.05 -41.42 -22.77
C LEU A 15 2.24 -40.74 -21.66
N GLY A 16 2.68 -40.94 -20.41
CA GLY A 16 2.20 -40.19 -19.27
C GLY A 16 2.63 -38.71 -19.38
N LEU A 17 1.70 -37.86 -19.75
CA LEU A 17 1.87 -36.39 -19.61
C LEU A 17 1.87 -36.07 -18.12
N ALA A 18 3.07 -35.95 -17.52
CA ALA A 18 3.22 -35.36 -16.21
C ALA A 18 2.89 -33.86 -16.33
N TRP A 19 1.71 -33.49 -15.87
CA TRP A 19 1.40 -32.08 -15.63
C TRP A 19 2.25 -31.60 -14.47
N ASN A 20 3.37 -30.99 -14.79
CA ASN A 20 4.12 -30.20 -13.84
C ASN A 20 3.23 -29.00 -13.50
N SER A 21 2.51 -29.09 -12.39
CA SER A 21 1.95 -27.92 -11.72
C SER A 21 3.14 -27.05 -11.32
N PHE A 22 3.44 -26.03 -12.12
CA PHE A 22 4.33 -24.96 -11.72
C PHE A 22 3.64 -24.26 -10.55
N GLY A 23 3.89 -24.74 -9.34
CA GLY A 23 3.69 -23.97 -8.13
C GLY A 23 4.52 -22.70 -8.31
N GLU A 24 3.85 -21.58 -8.53
CA GLU A 24 4.49 -20.28 -8.64
C GLU A 24 5.28 -20.05 -7.37
N ALA A 25 6.61 -20.22 -7.48
CA ALA A 25 7.50 -20.20 -6.34
C ALA A 25 7.41 -18.80 -5.70
N SER A 26 6.74 -18.73 -4.58
CA SER A 26 6.68 -17.55 -3.71
C SER A 26 8.02 -17.27 -3.01
N GLU A 27 9.06 -18.03 -3.38
CA GLU A 27 10.42 -17.85 -2.90
C GLU A 27 10.98 -16.55 -3.45
N GLY A 28 11.35 -15.63 -2.53
CA GLY A 28 11.98 -14.35 -2.84
C GLY A 28 11.09 -13.10 -2.71
N LEU A 29 9.80 -13.22 -2.45
CA LEU A 29 8.97 -12.05 -2.13
C LEU A 29 9.16 -11.64 -0.66
N PRO A 30 9.19 -10.31 -0.37
CA PRO A 30 9.36 -9.83 0.99
C PRO A 30 8.21 -10.28 1.90
N ARG A 31 8.51 -10.39 3.18
CA ARG A 31 7.55 -10.65 4.25
C ARG A 31 7.68 -9.58 5.32
N ALA A 32 6.56 -9.22 5.91
CA ALA A 32 6.45 -8.30 7.02
C ALA A 32 5.51 -8.89 8.07
N SER A 33 5.52 -8.31 9.27
CA SER A 33 4.41 -8.48 10.21
C SER A 33 3.25 -7.55 9.82
N TRP A 34 2.07 -7.79 10.41
CA TRP A 34 0.97 -6.82 10.34
C TRP A 34 1.10 -5.82 11.47
N THR A 35 0.81 -4.55 11.18
CA THR A 35 0.82 -3.50 12.20
C THR A 35 -0.30 -3.75 13.19
N PRO A 36 -0.02 -3.88 14.50
CA PRO A 36 -1.05 -3.99 15.52
C PRO A 36 -1.96 -2.76 15.51
N VAL A 37 -3.26 -2.98 15.54
CA VAL A 37 -4.27 -1.93 15.58
C VAL A 37 -4.95 -1.90 16.93
N GLY A 38 -5.19 -0.71 17.44
CA GLY A 38 -5.97 -0.45 18.65
C GLY A 38 -7.40 -0.01 18.33
N GLY A 39 -8.00 0.73 19.23
CA GLY A 39 -9.34 1.29 19.06
C GLY A 39 -9.39 2.47 18.09
N GLU A 40 -10.61 2.92 17.82
CA GLU A 40 -10.86 4.12 17.03
C GLU A 40 -10.22 5.37 17.66
N THR A 41 -9.80 6.28 16.80
CA THR A 41 -9.15 7.53 17.20
C THR A 41 -9.62 8.70 16.31
N THR A 42 -9.11 9.89 16.58
CA THR A 42 -9.49 11.10 15.84
C THR A 42 -9.08 11.03 14.36
N ILE A 43 -9.98 11.50 13.51
CA ILE A 43 -9.71 11.68 12.08
C ILE A 43 -8.79 12.89 11.91
N PRO A 44 -7.72 12.85 11.09
CA PRO A 44 -6.92 14.02 10.74
C PRO A 44 -7.77 15.11 10.08
N TYR A 45 -7.55 16.38 10.48
CA TYR A 45 -8.28 17.50 9.88
C TYR A 45 -8.12 17.51 8.34
N GLY A 46 -6.90 17.32 7.85
CA GLY A 46 -6.63 17.32 6.42
C GLY A 46 -7.41 16.24 5.65
N TRP A 47 -7.72 15.08 6.26
CA TRP A 47 -8.60 14.08 5.65
C TRP A 47 -10.05 14.58 5.57
N VAL A 48 -10.56 15.22 6.63
CA VAL A 48 -11.91 15.77 6.62
C VAL A 48 -12.06 16.87 5.57
N ASP A 49 -11.08 17.77 5.48
CA ASP A 49 -11.02 18.84 4.47
C ASP A 49 -10.92 18.26 3.04
N PHE A 50 -10.07 17.24 2.85
CA PHE A 50 -9.95 16.53 1.58
C PHE A 50 -11.27 15.89 1.15
N CYS A 51 -11.98 15.22 2.05
CA CYS A 51 -13.30 14.63 1.78
C CYS A 51 -14.35 15.68 1.40
N GLY A 52 -14.25 16.88 1.93
CA GLY A 52 -15.15 18.00 1.55
C GLY A 52 -14.98 18.41 0.09
N ARG A 53 -13.79 18.22 -0.49
CA ARG A 53 -13.48 18.56 -1.89
C ARG A 53 -13.48 17.36 -2.84
N HIS A 54 -13.28 16.15 -2.30
CA HIS A 54 -13.19 14.88 -3.01
C HIS A 54 -14.15 13.85 -2.41
N ALA A 55 -15.45 14.16 -2.43
CA ALA A 55 -16.48 13.34 -1.79
C ALA A 55 -16.48 11.87 -2.28
N GLU A 56 -16.14 11.64 -3.54
CA GLU A 56 -16.01 10.32 -4.15
C GLU A 56 -14.95 9.42 -3.47
N GLU A 57 -13.99 10.01 -2.78
CA GLU A 57 -12.97 9.28 -2.03
C GLU A 57 -13.47 8.78 -0.67
N CYS A 58 -14.55 9.37 -0.16
CA CYS A 58 -14.99 9.21 1.21
C CYS A 58 -16.41 8.63 1.38
N THR A 59 -17.25 8.67 0.33
CA THR A 59 -18.69 8.33 0.43
C THR A 59 -19.03 6.87 0.05
N LEU A 60 -18.04 6.01 -0.10
CA LEU A 60 -18.23 4.62 -0.58
C LEU A 60 -18.93 3.69 0.42
N GLY A 61 -19.19 4.16 1.65
CA GLY A 61 -19.73 3.32 2.71
C GLY A 61 -18.75 2.23 3.17
N LYS A 62 -19.23 1.33 4.02
CA LYS A 62 -18.41 0.23 4.53
C LYS A 62 -18.18 -0.83 3.46
N LEU A 63 -16.92 -1.20 3.28
CA LEU A 63 -16.48 -2.25 2.38
C LEU A 63 -15.90 -3.42 3.19
N ALA A 64 -16.03 -4.64 2.70
CA ALA A 64 -15.38 -5.79 3.35
C ALA A 64 -13.84 -5.61 3.28
N PRO A 65 -13.10 -5.83 4.40
CA PRO A 65 -11.64 -5.79 4.38
C PRO A 65 -11.06 -6.78 3.36
N VAL A 66 -10.09 -6.33 2.58
CA VAL A 66 -9.39 -7.14 1.58
C VAL A 66 -7.91 -6.78 1.61
N ASP A 67 -7.05 -7.78 1.74
CA ASP A 67 -5.61 -7.63 1.62
C ASP A 67 -5.17 -7.89 0.17
N VAL A 68 -4.11 -7.21 -0.26
CA VAL A 68 -3.50 -7.45 -1.57
C VAL A 68 -2.81 -8.81 -1.57
N HIS A 69 -3.12 -9.67 -2.52
CA HIS A 69 -2.34 -10.89 -2.75
C HIS A 69 -0.99 -10.53 -3.39
N LEU A 70 0.10 -10.67 -2.63
CA LEU A 70 1.42 -10.23 -3.04
C LEU A 70 2.09 -11.23 -3.99
N THR A 71 2.08 -10.93 -5.28
CA THR A 71 2.83 -11.63 -6.33
C THR A 71 4.06 -10.84 -6.75
N ARG A 72 4.96 -11.44 -7.53
CA ARG A 72 6.11 -10.71 -8.11
C ARG A 72 5.65 -9.55 -8.99
N GLN A 73 4.56 -9.72 -9.74
CA GLN A 73 4.03 -8.66 -10.59
C GLN A 73 3.44 -7.52 -9.74
N VAL A 74 2.70 -7.83 -8.68
CA VAL A 74 2.18 -6.85 -7.74
C VAL A 74 3.32 -6.08 -7.07
N TRP A 75 4.35 -6.78 -6.58
CA TRP A 75 5.52 -6.15 -5.98
C TRP A 75 6.24 -5.20 -6.95
N LYS A 76 6.41 -5.63 -8.20
CA LYS A 76 6.96 -4.77 -9.25
C LYS A 76 6.10 -3.52 -9.47
N THR A 77 4.78 -3.66 -9.52
CA THR A 77 3.86 -2.53 -9.69
C THR A 77 3.95 -1.55 -8.51
N LEU A 78 3.99 -2.05 -7.27
CA LEU A 78 4.16 -1.20 -6.08
C LEU A 78 5.45 -0.38 -6.17
N ASN A 79 6.59 -1.01 -6.51
CA ASN A 79 7.86 -0.31 -6.68
C ASN A 79 7.84 0.73 -7.81
N GLN A 80 7.22 0.39 -8.94
CA GLN A 80 7.06 1.32 -10.06
C GLN A 80 6.25 2.56 -9.67
N ILE A 81 5.13 2.38 -8.94
CA ILE A 81 4.30 3.48 -8.48
C ILE A 81 5.01 4.32 -7.43
N ASN A 82 5.70 3.68 -6.47
CA ASN A 82 6.47 4.40 -5.47
C ASN A 82 7.52 5.29 -6.13
N GLY A 83 8.34 4.72 -7.00
CA GLY A 83 9.39 5.46 -7.72
C GLY A 83 8.83 6.53 -8.64
N PHE A 84 7.75 6.24 -9.39
CA PHE A 84 7.11 7.22 -10.26
C PHE A 84 6.59 8.43 -9.47
N ALA A 85 5.83 8.23 -8.41
CA ALA A 85 5.30 9.32 -7.59
C ALA A 85 6.41 10.14 -6.93
N ASN A 86 7.46 9.46 -6.40
CA ASN A 86 8.60 10.14 -5.79
C ASN A 86 9.38 11.03 -6.77
N ASN A 87 9.40 10.68 -8.05
CA ASN A 87 10.08 11.47 -9.08
C ASN A 87 9.16 12.52 -9.74
N ALA A 88 7.84 12.32 -9.73
CA ALA A 88 6.92 13.20 -10.44
C ALA A 88 6.51 14.45 -9.64
N ILE A 89 6.66 14.42 -8.32
CA ILE A 89 6.26 15.49 -7.42
C ILE A 89 7.49 16.23 -6.91
N GLN A 90 7.48 17.55 -7.03
CA GLN A 90 8.47 18.42 -6.39
C GLN A 90 8.11 18.63 -4.92
N PRO A 91 9.01 18.34 -3.96
CA PRO A 91 8.71 18.53 -2.55
C PRO A 91 8.55 20.03 -2.21
N ILE A 92 7.51 20.33 -1.44
CA ILE A 92 7.24 21.67 -0.91
C ILE A 92 6.48 21.52 0.41
N SER A 93 6.75 22.37 1.40
CA SER A 93 6.02 22.33 2.66
C SER A 93 4.55 22.78 2.48
N ASN A 94 3.66 22.36 3.39
CA ASN A 94 2.27 22.80 3.38
C ASN A 94 2.18 24.35 3.43
N PHE A 95 2.99 24.99 4.27
CA PHE A 95 2.99 26.44 4.40
C PHE A 95 3.45 27.17 3.14
N ASP A 96 4.56 26.71 2.53
CA ASP A 96 5.09 27.34 1.32
C ASP A 96 4.16 27.12 0.11
N HIS A 97 3.39 26.02 0.11
CA HIS A 97 2.48 25.68 -0.97
C HIS A 97 1.14 26.43 -0.86
N TRP A 98 0.56 26.48 0.34
CA TRP A 98 -0.81 26.94 0.55
C TRP A 98 -0.91 28.22 1.38
N GLY A 99 0.19 28.71 1.97
CA GLY A 99 0.22 29.91 2.82
C GLY A 99 -0.51 29.73 4.15
N THR A 100 -0.75 28.50 4.58
CA THR A 100 -1.46 28.17 5.82
C THR A 100 -0.76 27.07 6.59
N THR A 101 -0.89 27.10 7.91
CA THR A 101 -0.45 26.02 8.80
C THR A 101 -1.52 24.93 8.96
N LEU A 102 -2.75 25.15 8.49
CA LEU A 102 -3.76 24.10 8.46
C LEU A 102 -3.37 23.03 7.47
N ASP A 103 -3.45 21.79 7.90
CA ASP A 103 -3.04 20.63 7.12
C ASP A 103 -3.97 20.44 5.90
N HIS A 104 -3.45 20.74 4.71
CA HIS A 104 -4.20 20.72 3.46
C HIS A 104 -3.79 19.49 2.63
N TRP A 105 -4.72 18.56 2.46
CA TRP A 105 -4.51 17.33 1.68
C TRP A 105 -5.13 17.46 0.30
N ASP A 106 -4.38 17.17 -0.75
CA ASP A 106 -4.89 17.23 -2.12
C ASP A 106 -4.09 16.31 -3.05
N TYR A 107 -4.46 16.30 -4.32
CA TYR A 107 -3.67 15.70 -5.38
C TYR A 107 -2.67 16.71 -5.96
N PRO A 108 -1.52 16.25 -6.50
CA PRO A 108 -0.46 17.14 -7.01
C PRO A 108 -0.80 17.69 -8.40
N VAL A 109 -1.84 18.54 -8.50
CA VAL A 109 -2.32 19.07 -9.79
C VAL A 109 -1.31 20.01 -10.46
N ASP A 110 -0.45 20.64 -9.66
CA ASP A 110 0.65 21.50 -10.11
C ASP A 110 2.02 20.84 -10.08
N GLY A 111 2.07 19.55 -9.78
CA GLY A 111 3.31 18.76 -9.67
C GLY A 111 4.08 18.99 -8.39
N LYS A 112 3.50 19.62 -7.36
CA LYS A 112 4.15 19.87 -6.07
C LYS A 112 3.38 19.24 -4.93
N GLY A 113 4.06 19.02 -3.80
CA GLY A 113 3.40 18.52 -2.61
C GLY A 113 4.33 18.07 -1.50
N ASP A 114 3.75 17.84 -0.34
CA ASP A 114 4.38 17.26 0.82
C ASP A 114 3.98 15.77 1.00
N CYS A 115 4.40 15.15 2.09
CA CYS A 115 4.26 13.72 2.34
C CYS A 115 2.84 13.17 2.11
N LYS A 116 1.80 13.88 2.53
CA LYS A 116 0.40 13.47 2.38
C LYS A 116 -0.07 13.48 0.93
N ILE A 117 0.40 14.45 0.15
CA ILE A 117 0.11 14.55 -1.29
C ILE A 117 0.77 13.39 -2.05
N TYR A 118 2.03 13.05 -1.72
CA TYR A 118 2.68 11.85 -2.26
C TYR A 118 1.91 10.57 -1.93
N ALA A 119 1.49 10.41 -0.67
CA ALA A 119 0.77 9.21 -0.24
C ALA A 119 -0.60 9.09 -0.92
N LEU A 120 -1.37 10.17 -1.02
CA LEU A 120 -2.65 10.23 -1.75
C LEU A 120 -2.48 9.92 -3.23
N PHE A 121 -1.46 10.48 -3.86
CA PHE A 121 -1.20 10.23 -5.28
C PHE A 121 -0.82 8.78 -5.55
N LYS A 122 0.04 8.18 -4.74
CA LYS A 122 0.36 6.74 -4.82
C LYS A 122 -0.91 5.90 -4.65
N ARG A 123 -1.74 6.23 -3.66
CA ARG A 123 -3.02 5.56 -3.40
C ARG A 123 -3.93 5.62 -4.63
N LYS A 124 -4.14 6.79 -5.22
CA LYS A 124 -4.93 6.99 -6.44
C LYS A 124 -4.41 6.14 -7.59
N LEU A 125 -3.12 6.22 -7.90
CA LEU A 125 -2.50 5.45 -8.97
C LEU A 125 -2.64 3.93 -8.79
N LEU A 126 -2.58 3.43 -7.57
CA LEU A 126 -2.79 2.01 -7.28
C LEU A 126 -4.25 1.61 -7.44
N ILE A 127 -5.21 2.43 -7.00
CA ILE A 127 -6.65 2.19 -7.20
C ILE A 127 -6.97 2.14 -8.71
N GLU A 128 -6.44 3.05 -9.51
CA GLU A 128 -6.59 3.08 -10.96
C GLU A 128 -6.02 1.82 -11.65
N ARG A 129 -5.08 1.11 -11.00
CA ARG A 129 -4.55 -0.18 -11.44
C ARG A 129 -5.28 -1.39 -10.87
N GLY A 130 -6.43 -1.18 -10.22
CA GLY A 130 -7.28 -2.24 -9.71
C GLY A 130 -6.89 -2.78 -8.33
N PHE A 131 -6.00 -2.09 -7.60
CA PHE A 131 -5.73 -2.46 -6.21
C PHE A 131 -6.96 -2.16 -5.33
N PRO A 132 -7.27 -3.03 -4.38
CA PRO A 132 -8.40 -2.81 -3.49
C PRO A 132 -8.12 -1.61 -2.58
N ARG A 133 -9.02 -0.64 -2.61
CA ARG A 133 -8.94 0.59 -1.80
C ARG A 133 -8.76 0.29 -0.31
N GLN A 134 -9.39 -0.77 0.17
CA GLN A 134 -9.35 -1.24 1.56
C GLN A 134 -7.95 -1.67 2.02
N ALA A 135 -7.06 -1.98 1.09
CA ALA A 135 -5.68 -2.35 1.40
C ALA A 135 -4.69 -1.17 1.29
N LEU A 136 -5.16 0.03 0.92
CA LEU A 136 -4.34 1.22 0.66
C LEU A 136 -4.68 2.31 1.67
N LEU A 137 -3.97 2.29 2.81
CA LEU A 137 -4.37 3.03 4.01
C LEU A 137 -3.44 4.21 4.26
N MET A 138 -4.01 5.43 4.26
CA MET A 138 -3.30 6.62 4.74
C MET A 138 -2.92 6.42 6.20
N THR A 139 -1.66 6.67 6.52
CA THR A 139 -1.06 6.35 7.82
C THR A 139 -0.25 7.54 8.31
N ILE A 140 -0.48 7.94 9.56
CA ILE A 140 0.24 9.02 10.25
C ILE A 140 1.30 8.40 11.14
N VAL A 141 2.53 8.88 10.96
CA VAL A 141 3.71 8.45 11.71
C VAL A 141 4.48 9.67 12.22
N ARG A 142 5.47 9.43 13.05
CA ARG A 142 6.58 10.33 13.31
C ARG A 142 7.81 9.75 12.65
N ASP A 143 8.51 10.53 11.86
CA ASP A 143 9.69 10.10 11.12
C ASP A 143 10.94 9.97 12.02
N LEU A 144 12.11 9.71 11.43
CA LEU A 144 13.36 9.54 12.15
C LEU A 144 13.89 10.83 12.76
N ASN A 145 13.42 11.99 12.29
CA ASN A 145 13.76 13.31 12.83
C ASN A 145 12.80 13.73 13.96
N GLY A 146 11.76 12.92 14.21
CA GLY A 146 10.73 13.21 15.19
C GLY A 146 9.61 14.10 14.66
N GLU A 147 9.54 14.35 13.34
CA GLU A 147 8.53 15.18 12.71
C GLU A 147 7.27 14.38 12.31
N GLY A 148 6.13 15.08 12.28
CA GLY A 148 4.89 14.51 11.78
C GLY A 148 5.00 14.17 10.29
N HIS A 149 4.62 12.94 9.91
CA HIS A 149 4.77 12.44 8.57
C HIS A 149 3.59 11.55 8.15
N ALA A 150 3.26 11.55 6.87
CA ALA A 150 2.21 10.72 6.29
C ALA A 150 2.80 9.77 5.26
N VAL A 151 2.39 8.51 5.33
CA VAL A 151 2.82 7.45 4.40
C VAL A 151 1.61 6.66 3.90
N LEU A 152 1.78 5.93 2.81
CA LEU A 152 0.80 4.95 2.36
C LEU A 152 1.20 3.56 2.88
N THR A 153 0.36 2.97 3.73
CA THR A 153 0.48 1.56 4.10
C THR A 153 -0.30 0.70 3.11
N VAL A 154 0.37 -0.30 2.53
CA VAL A 154 -0.24 -1.34 1.71
C VAL A 154 -0.35 -2.61 2.52
N LYS A 155 -1.59 -3.05 2.79
CA LYS A 155 -1.86 -4.33 3.46
C LYS A 155 -1.82 -5.47 2.46
N THR A 156 -1.06 -6.48 2.78
CA THR A 156 -0.91 -7.65 1.93
C THR A 156 -1.09 -8.94 2.71
N ASP A 157 -1.29 -10.06 2.02
CA ASP A 157 -1.27 -11.41 2.60
C ASP A 157 0.11 -11.83 3.16
N ARG A 158 1.11 -10.94 3.05
CA ARG A 158 2.48 -11.13 3.55
C ARG A 158 2.90 -10.07 4.57
N GLY A 159 1.96 -9.28 5.08
CA GLY A 159 2.18 -8.21 6.06
C GLY A 159 1.99 -6.80 5.48
N ASP A 160 2.27 -5.80 6.28
CA ASP A 160 2.09 -4.39 5.96
C ASP A 160 3.39 -3.78 5.43
N PHE A 161 3.32 -3.16 4.25
CA PHE A 161 4.43 -2.47 3.61
C PHE A 161 4.15 -0.98 3.47
N VAL A 162 5.19 -0.17 3.57
CA VAL A 162 5.11 1.30 3.53
C VAL A 162 5.72 1.82 2.22
N LEU A 163 4.92 2.62 1.51
CA LEU A 163 5.34 3.44 0.38
C LEU A 163 5.52 4.87 0.89
N ASP A 164 6.72 5.41 0.72
CA ASP A 164 7.17 6.63 1.35
C ASP A 164 7.87 7.55 0.34
N ASN A 165 7.76 8.87 0.50
CA ASN A 165 8.52 9.83 -0.31
C ASN A 165 9.93 10.09 0.24
N LEU A 166 10.17 9.82 1.53
CA LEU A 166 11.50 9.93 2.15
C LEU A 166 12.39 8.70 1.91
N SER A 167 11.84 7.64 1.32
CA SER A 167 12.59 6.42 1.00
C SER A 167 12.28 5.95 -0.41
N PRO A 168 13.30 5.65 -1.24
CA PRO A 168 13.07 5.04 -2.55
C PRO A 168 12.54 3.61 -2.44
N ASP A 169 12.88 2.92 -1.35
CA ASP A 169 12.54 1.53 -1.14
C ASP A 169 11.23 1.37 -0.37
N ILE A 170 10.42 0.42 -0.81
CA ILE A 170 9.27 -0.05 -0.04
C ILE A 170 9.78 -0.91 1.10
N ARG A 171 9.39 -0.57 2.33
CA ARG A 171 9.85 -1.24 3.54
C ARG A 171 8.70 -1.91 4.30
N PRO A 172 8.96 -3.04 4.98
CA PRO A 172 8.09 -3.50 6.05
C PRO A 172 7.86 -2.36 7.07
N TRP A 173 6.64 -2.20 7.56
CA TRP A 173 6.33 -1.14 8.53
C TRP A 173 7.31 -1.15 9.72
N SER A 174 7.66 -2.34 10.23
CA SER A 174 8.57 -2.52 11.38
C SER A 174 10.04 -2.19 11.07
N ALA A 175 10.40 -2.06 9.79
CA ALA A 175 11.77 -1.76 9.35
C ALA A 175 11.95 -0.28 8.92
N THR A 176 10.92 0.56 9.06
CA THR A 176 11.00 1.98 8.76
C THR A 176 11.76 2.77 9.82
N GLY A 177 11.69 2.31 11.08
CA GLY A 177 12.17 3.04 12.25
C GLY A 177 11.21 4.13 12.71
N TYR A 178 10.06 4.29 12.06
CA TYR A 178 9.06 5.31 12.40
C TYR A 178 8.23 4.93 13.62
N GLN A 179 7.70 5.94 14.30
CA GLN A 179 6.69 5.75 15.33
C GLN A 179 5.31 5.88 14.68
N PHE A 180 4.55 4.79 14.66
CA PHE A 180 3.21 4.74 14.07
C PHE A 180 2.15 5.20 15.06
N PHE A 181 1.27 6.12 14.65
CA PHE A 181 0.23 6.68 15.52
C PHE A 181 -1.17 6.22 15.15
N LYS A 182 -1.56 6.40 13.89
CA LYS A 182 -2.89 6.04 13.42
C LYS A 182 -2.92 5.80 11.91
N ARG A 183 -3.91 5.04 11.48
CA ARG A 183 -4.19 4.83 10.05
C ARG A 183 -5.68 4.69 9.82
N GLN A 184 -6.09 4.76 8.56
CA GLN A 184 -7.44 4.41 8.14
C GLN A 184 -7.77 2.95 8.48
N ALA A 185 -9.05 2.69 8.83
CA ALA A 185 -9.58 1.34 8.87
C ALA A 185 -9.73 0.78 7.44
N GLN A 186 -9.68 -0.55 7.31
CA GLN A 186 -9.83 -1.19 6.00
C GLN A 186 -11.26 -1.10 5.46
N ASP A 187 -12.24 -1.16 6.34
CA ASP A 187 -13.65 -1.20 5.98
C ASP A 187 -14.27 0.18 5.74
N ASP A 188 -13.70 1.23 6.32
CA ASP A 188 -14.20 2.59 6.19
C ASP A 188 -13.05 3.61 6.22
N PRO A 189 -12.81 4.37 5.15
CA PRO A 189 -11.71 5.35 5.10
C PRO A 189 -11.90 6.54 6.06
N ASN A 190 -13.11 6.73 6.59
CA ASN A 190 -13.42 7.77 7.56
C ASN A 190 -13.25 7.32 9.01
N VAL A 191 -13.03 6.03 9.24
CA VAL A 191 -12.66 5.50 10.54
C VAL A 191 -11.14 5.40 10.63
N TRP A 192 -10.57 5.93 11.71
CA TRP A 192 -9.14 5.90 11.98
C TRP A 192 -8.86 5.09 13.22
N LEU A 193 -7.86 4.21 13.13
CA LEU A 193 -7.47 3.30 14.20
C LEU A 193 -6.10 3.73 14.74
N SER A 194 -5.95 3.69 16.06
CA SER A 194 -4.65 3.87 16.71
C SER A 194 -3.72 2.71 16.35
N LEU A 195 -2.41 2.99 16.26
CA LEU A 195 -1.36 2.01 15.93
C LEU A 195 -0.34 1.91 17.04
N GLY A 196 0.09 0.68 17.33
CA GLY A 196 1.07 0.41 18.37
C GLY A 196 0.61 0.82 19.76
N GLY A 197 1.44 0.65 20.75
CA GLY A 197 1.23 1.18 22.11
C GLY A 197 1.65 2.65 22.24
N ALA A 198 1.32 3.50 21.25
CA ALA A 198 1.69 4.91 21.29
C ALA A 198 1.00 5.59 22.46
N THR A 199 1.73 5.78 23.55
CA THR A 199 1.28 6.49 24.76
C THR A 199 1.34 8.01 24.60
N GLY A 200 1.70 8.51 23.43
CA GLY A 200 1.78 9.93 23.09
C GLY A 200 0.64 10.38 22.19
N ALA A 201 0.27 11.67 22.28
CA ALA A 201 -0.62 12.28 21.30
C ALA A 201 -0.01 12.19 19.89
N ALA A 202 -0.84 11.86 18.89
CA ALA A 202 -0.41 11.94 17.50
C ALA A 202 0.11 13.36 17.20
N PRO A 203 1.13 13.53 16.33
CA PRO A 203 1.57 14.83 15.92
C PRO A 203 0.39 15.61 15.35
N ALA A 204 0.28 16.89 15.73
CA ALA A 204 -0.85 17.75 15.33
C ALA A 204 -0.91 17.93 13.81
N GLU A 205 0.23 17.84 13.14
CA GLU A 205 0.38 18.06 11.70
C GLU A 205 1.34 17.04 11.11
N ALA A 206 0.91 16.43 9.97
CA ALA A 206 1.80 15.67 9.11
C ALA A 206 2.21 16.63 7.97
N GLY A 207 3.46 17.10 7.97
CA GLY A 207 3.97 17.87 6.84
C GLY A 207 4.57 19.23 7.14
N SER A 208 5.09 19.47 8.34
CA SER A 208 5.88 20.67 8.64
C SER A 208 7.34 20.59 8.16
N GLY A 209 7.79 19.43 7.67
CA GLY A 209 9.16 19.22 7.20
C GLY A 209 9.21 18.61 5.81
N HIS A 210 9.85 19.33 4.88
CA HIS A 210 10.39 18.92 3.55
C HIS A 210 9.42 18.39 2.51
#